data_0652cbfe5f078f435f4cf7784c789b59
#
_entry.id   0652cbfe5f078f435f4cf7784c789b59
#
_cell.length_a   1.000
_cell.length_b   1.000
_cell.length_c   1.000
_cell.angle_alpha   90.00
_cell.angle_beta   90.00
_cell.angle_gamma   90.00
#
_symmetry.space_group_name_H-M   'P 1'
#
loop_
_entity.id
_entity.type
_entity.pdbx_description
1 polymer ?
#
loop_
_entity_poly.entity_id
_entity_poly.type
_entity_poly.pdbx_seq_one_letter_code
_entity_poly.pdbx_strand_id
1 'polypeptide(L)'
;MTSLDRLITNKSKKKESTAPVLTINDAVVKILSAELMREGDEVTKNDGDKFTINHPHISCELELIDTPKRKQGDVGTTWYEKFYYPETKKGSGEYENRQGTKIGAITELIHGEDCWDDDEVVLDPDDLVGLSFYCNLVPKTEFGGTKVIGTRIDHDSVEPLPEEEEPEIEAPDFSKIPEEA
;
A
#
# COMPACT_ATOMS: atom_id res chain seq x y z
N MET A 1 -0.96 1.88 44.07
CA MET A 1 0.05 1.83 43.08
C MET A 1 -0.02 0.64 42.20
N THR A 2 -0.54 -0.44 42.70
CA THR A 2 -0.60 -1.61 41.88
C THR A 2 -1.40 -1.40 40.61
N SER A 3 -2.42 -0.54 40.63
CA SER A 3 -3.20 -0.37 39.40
C SER A 3 -2.41 0.39 38.35
N LEU A 4 -1.52 1.28 38.77
CA LEU A 4 -0.70 1.99 37.82
C LEU A 4 0.31 1.05 37.20
N ASP A 5 0.89 0.18 38.02
CA ASP A 5 1.86 -0.78 37.48
C ASP A 5 1.19 -1.72 36.51
N ARG A 6 -0.06 -2.09 36.78
CA ARG A 6 -0.77 -2.93 35.85
C ARG A 6 -1.03 -2.25 34.55
N LEU A 7 -1.35 -0.96 34.58
CA LEU A 7 -1.58 -0.24 33.35
C LEU A 7 -0.33 -0.16 32.50
N ILE A 8 0.81 0.05 33.13
CA ILE A 8 2.05 0.13 32.41
C ILE A 8 2.36 -1.23 31.77
N THR A 9 2.14 -2.32 32.49
CA THR A 9 2.39 -3.64 31.96
C THR A 9 1.48 -3.91 30.77
N ASN A 10 0.22 -3.50 30.86
CA ASN A 10 -0.69 -3.73 29.76
C ASN A 10 -0.28 -2.95 28.52
N LYS A 11 0.21 -1.74 28.71
CA LYS A 11 0.66 -0.98 27.57
C LYS A 11 1.84 -1.66 26.90
N SER A 12 2.73 -2.22 27.67
CA SER A 12 3.86 -2.91 27.10
C SER A 12 3.40 -4.10 26.27
N LYS A 13 2.43 -4.85 26.78
CA LYS A 13 1.93 -5.96 26.04
C LYS A 13 1.26 -5.52 24.74
N LYS A 14 0.55 -4.41 24.78
CA LYS A 14 -0.08 -3.94 23.57
C LYS A 14 0.94 -3.52 22.53
N LYS A 15 2.10 -3.02 22.98
CA LYS A 15 3.12 -2.65 22.03
C LYS A 15 3.68 -3.84 21.30
N GLU A 16 3.65 -5.00 21.94
CA GLU A 16 4.15 -6.17 21.28
C GLU A 16 3.13 -6.69 20.28
N SER A 17 1.91 -6.32 20.46
CA SER A 17 0.86 -6.71 19.56
C SER A 17 0.97 -5.85 18.32
N THR A 18 1.44 -6.39 17.29
CA THR A 18 1.94 -5.59 16.25
C THR A 18 0.96 -5.27 15.17
N ALA A 19 1.28 -5.59 13.96
CA ALA A 19 0.55 -5.13 12.80
C ALA A 19 -0.81 -5.80 12.69
N PRO A 20 -1.81 -5.10 12.15
CA PRO A 20 -3.13 -5.69 11.97
C PRO A 20 -3.08 -6.81 10.93
N VAL A 21 -3.97 -7.78 11.06
CA VAL A 21 -4.08 -8.87 10.09
C VAL A 21 -5.46 -8.78 9.47
N LEU A 22 -5.50 -8.51 8.17
CA LEU A 22 -6.75 -8.36 7.45
C LEU A 22 -6.83 -9.39 6.33
N THR A 23 -8.04 -9.91 6.10
CA THR A 23 -8.31 -10.80 4.99
C THR A 23 -9.59 -10.29 4.35
N ILE A 24 -9.47 -9.51 3.30
CA ILE A 24 -10.61 -8.82 2.70
C ILE A 24 -10.49 -8.87 1.19
N ASN A 25 -11.55 -9.26 0.52
CA ASN A 25 -11.58 -9.19 -0.94
C ASN A 25 -12.25 -7.89 -1.34
N ASP A 26 -11.80 -7.31 -2.43
CA ASP A 26 -12.40 -6.08 -2.97
C ASP A 26 -12.33 -4.92 -2.00
N ALA A 27 -11.21 -4.77 -1.36
CA ALA A 27 -10.97 -3.63 -0.47
C ALA A 27 -10.57 -2.41 -1.29
N VAL A 28 -10.85 -1.22 -0.76
CA VAL A 28 -10.34 0.03 -1.33
C VAL A 28 -9.29 0.54 -0.37
N VAL A 29 -8.10 0.76 -0.87
CA VAL A 29 -6.94 1.13 -0.07
C VAL A 29 -6.40 2.47 -0.57
N LYS A 30 -5.93 3.29 0.35
CA LYS A 30 -5.33 4.58 0.01
C LYS A 30 -3.91 4.63 0.53
N ILE A 31 -3.00 5.18 -0.26
CA ILE A 31 -1.62 5.37 0.15
C ILE A 31 -1.51 6.69 0.88
N LEU A 32 -1.14 6.65 2.15
CA LEU A 32 -1.02 7.84 2.96
C LEU A 32 0.38 8.47 2.87
N SER A 33 1.39 7.66 2.71
CA SER A 33 2.77 8.15 2.58
C SER A 33 3.58 7.18 1.75
N ALA A 34 4.64 7.66 1.15
CA ALA A 34 5.53 6.84 0.33
C ALA A 34 6.94 7.39 0.43
N GLU A 35 7.89 6.51 0.69
CA GLU A 35 9.28 6.90 0.83
C GLU A 35 10.18 5.92 0.11
N LEU A 36 11.10 6.43 -0.70
CA LEU A 36 12.03 5.57 -1.42
C LEU A 36 13.20 5.23 -0.50
N MET A 37 13.37 3.94 -0.26
CA MET A 37 14.48 3.41 0.54
C MET A 37 15.49 2.84 -0.43
N ARG A 38 16.68 3.41 -0.49
CA ARG A 38 17.69 3.03 -1.47
C ARG A 38 18.62 1.97 -0.92
N GLU A 39 19.35 1.35 -1.85
CA GLU A 39 20.33 0.38 -1.44
C GLU A 39 21.34 1.05 -0.52
N GLY A 40 21.68 0.41 0.55
CA GLY A 40 22.64 0.96 1.51
C GLY A 40 22.00 1.80 2.60
N ASP A 41 20.69 2.06 2.53
CA ASP A 41 20.05 2.83 3.59
C ASP A 41 20.01 2.04 4.88
N GLU A 42 20.22 2.72 5.98
CA GLU A 42 20.22 2.09 7.29
C GLU A 42 18.80 2.11 7.86
N VAL A 43 18.36 1.01 8.38
CA VAL A 43 17.02 0.87 8.95
C VAL A 43 17.18 0.40 10.38
N THR A 44 16.37 0.94 11.28
CA THR A 44 16.38 0.53 12.69
C THR A 44 15.20 -0.37 12.95
N LYS A 45 15.47 -1.55 13.52
CA LYS A 45 14.40 -2.47 13.87
C LYS A 45 13.72 -2.03 15.15
N ASN A 46 12.58 -2.64 15.45
CA ASN A 46 11.83 -2.30 16.65
C ASN A 46 12.63 -2.52 17.93
N ASP A 47 13.57 -3.45 17.93
CA ASP A 47 14.38 -3.72 19.11
C ASP A 47 15.61 -2.82 19.20
N GLY A 48 15.73 -1.86 18.30
CA GLY A 48 16.88 -0.95 18.33
C GLY A 48 18.05 -1.39 17.46
N ASP A 49 18.04 -2.61 16.96
CA ASP A 49 19.13 -3.06 16.12
C ASP A 49 19.04 -2.38 14.76
N LYS A 50 20.20 -2.15 14.16
CA LYS A 50 20.25 -1.50 12.85
C LYS A 50 20.77 -2.47 11.81
N PHE A 51 20.29 -2.30 10.59
CA PHE A 51 20.78 -3.09 9.47
C PHE A 51 20.69 -2.26 8.20
N THR A 52 21.46 -2.67 7.19
CA THR A 52 21.47 -1.95 5.91
C THR A 52 20.65 -2.75 4.91
N ILE A 53 19.75 -2.08 4.21
CA ILE A 53 18.96 -2.76 3.20
C ILE A 53 19.75 -2.82 1.91
N ASN A 54 19.61 -3.92 1.21
CA ASN A 54 20.31 -4.12 -0.05
C ASN A 54 19.38 -4.05 -1.24
N HIS A 55 18.08 -4.20 -1.00
CA HIS A 55 17.10 -4.12 -2.08
C HIS A 55 16.35 -2.79 -1.98
N PRO A 56 16.46 -1.92 -2.98
CA PRO A 56 15.71 -0.68 -2.93
C PRO A 56 14.21 -0.96 -3.00
N HIS A 57 13.43 -0.17 -2.30
CA HIS A 57 11.98 -0.35 -2.29
C HIS A 57 11.30 0.97 -1.90
N ILE A 58 10.02 1.04 -2.17
CA ILE A 58 9.21 2.16 -1.70
C ILE A 58 8.40 1.65 -0.51
N SER A 59 8.56 2.31 0.63
CA SER A 59 7.82 1.97 1.84
C SER A 59 6.61 2.87 1.91
N CYS A 60 5.43 2.30 1.97
CA CYS A 60 4.19 3.07 1.99
C CYS A 60 3.40 2.76 3.24
N GLU A 61 2.72 3.77 3.76
CA GLU A 61 1.71 3.55 4.77
C GLU A 61 0.37 3.52 4.04
N LEU A 62 -0.41 2.49 4.26
CA LEU A 62 -1.69 2.30 3.60
C LEU A 62 -2.83 2.37 4.60
N GLU A 63 -4.00 2.78 4.13
CA GLU A 63 -5.18 2.82 4.96
C GLU A 63 -6.32 2.12 4.23
N LEU A 64 -7.09 1.29 4.95
CA LEU A 64 -8.27 0.67 4.38
C LEU A 64 -9.38 1.70 4.45
N ILE A 65 -9.87 2.18 3.30
CA ILE A 65 -10.87 3.23 3.28
C ILE A 65 -12.27 2.74 2.94
N ASP A 66 -12.39 1.56 2.33
CA ASP A 66 -13.70 0.99 2.07
C ASP A 66 -13.57 -0.52 1.89
N THR A 67 -14.67 -1.24 2.15
CA THR A 67 -14.67 -2.68 2.08
C THR A 67 -16.10 -3.14 1.90
N PRO A 68 -16.32 -4.40 1.52
CA PRO A 68 -17.67 -4.95 1.50
C PRO A 68 -18.32 -4.81 2.87
N LYS A 69 -19.65 -4.71 2.89
CA LYS A 69 -20.41 -4.42 4.10
C LYS A 69 -19.97 -5.20 5.32
N ARG A 70 -19.67 -6.45 5.18
CA ARG A 70 -19.35 -7.26 6.35
C ARG A 70 -18.07 -6.88 7.04
N LYS A 71 -17.24 -6.11 6.41
CA LYS A 71 -15.94 -5.76 6.96
C LYS A 71 -15.81 -4.28 7.28
N GLN A 72 -16.93 -3.54 7.29
CA GLN A 72 -16.86 -2.11 7.51
C GLN A 72 -16.21 -1.72 8.84
N GLY A 73 -16.23 -2.60 9.82
CA GLY A 73 -15.56 -2.30 11.09
C GLY A 73 -14.05 -2.17 10.99
N ASP A 74 -13.45 -2.66 9.89
CA ASP A 74 -12.01 -2.57 9.73
C ASP A 74 -11.58 -1.29 9.01
N VAL A 75 -12.52 -0.49 8.52
CA VAL A 75 -12.20 0.76 7.82
C VAL A 75 -11.44 1.68 8.77
N GLY A 76 -10.37 2.28 8.29
CA GLY A 76 -9.49 3.12 9.08
C GLY A 76 -8.22 2.40 9.54
N THR A 77 -8.14 1.09 9.36
CA THR A 77 -6.95 0.33 9.72
C THR A 77 -5.80 0.73 8.81
N THR A 78 -4.62 0.93 9.39
CA THR A 78 -3.43 1.28 8.61
C THR A 78 -2.34 0.25 8.81
N TRP A 79 -1.47 0.13 7.82
CA TRP A 79 -0.31 -0.76 7.91
C TRP A 79 0.74 -0.28 6.93
N TYR A 80 1.97 -0.83 7.04
CA TYR A 80 3.05 -0.48 6.12
C TYR A 80 3.24 -1.58 5.11
N GLU A 81 3.47 -1.19 3.86
CA GLU A 81 3.67 -2.12 2.77
C GLU A 81 4.95 -1.72 2.04
N LYS A 82 5.76 -2.70 1.66
CA LYS A 82 6.99 -2.42 0.94
C LYS A 82 6.87 -2.92 -0.49
N PHE A 83 7.26 -2.09 -1.44
CA PHE A 83 7.21 -2.42 -2.85
C PHE A 83 8.65 -2.47 -3.36
N TYR A 84 9.20 -3.66 -3.45
CA TYR A 84 10.61 -3.83 -3.80
C TYR A 84 10.83 -3.76 -5.30
N TYR A 85 11.95 -3.13 -5.71
CA TYR A 85 12.37 -3.17 -7.08
C TYR A 85 13.05 -4.52 -7.33
N PRO A 86 12.68 -5.25 -8.38
CA PRO A 86 13.32 -6.53 -8.65
C PRO A 86 14.70 -6.35 -9.26
N GLU A 87 15.58 -7.29 -9.02
CA GLU A 87 16.87 -7.29 -9.67
C GLU A 87 16.72 -7.66 -11.14
N THR A 88 17.52 -7.04 -11.99
CA THR A 88 17.48 -7.33 -13.41
C THR A 88 17.97 -8.75 -13.68
N LYS A 89 19.00 -9.18 -12.95
CA LYS A 89 19.48 -10.54 -12.97
C LYS A 89 19.90 -10.89 -11.56
N LYS A 90 19.70 -12.13 -11.18
CA LYS A 90 20.02 -12.58 -9.84
C LYS A 90 21.49 -12.28 -9.52
N GLY A 91 21.73 -11.58 -8.45
CA GLY A 91 23.07 -11.26 -8.00
C GLY A 91 23.73 -10.10 -8.72
N SER A 92 23.03 -9.42 -9.64
CA SER A 92 23.64 -8.34 -10.40
C SER A 92 23.78 -7.06 -9.59
N GLY A 93 22.98 -6.87 -8.56
CA GLY A 93 22.99 -5.60 -7.84
C GLY A 93 22.31 -4.48 -8.59
N GLU A 94 21.70 -4.75 -9.71
CA GLU A 94 20.96 -3.76 -10.49
C GLU A 94 19.49 -4.00 -10.36
N TYR A 95 18.72 -2.95 -10.11
CA TYR A 95 17.28 -3.08 -9.83
C TYR A 95 16.50 -2.17 -10.77
N GLU A 96 15.34 -2.63 -11.23
CA GLU A 96 14.52 -1.81 -12.07
C GLU A 96 13.05 -2.16 -11.91
N ASN A 97 12.18 -1.19 -12.20
CA ASN A 97 10.75 -1.42 -12.19
C ASN A 97 10.39 -2.34 -13.36
N ARG A 98 9.50 -3.27 -13.13
CA ARG A 98 9.17 -4.27 -14.16
C ARG A 98 7.72 -4.66 -14.11
N GLN A 99 7.13 -4.86 -15.27
CA GLN A 99 5.77 -5.34 -15.39
C GLN A 99 5.62 -6.71 -14.72
N GLY A 100 4.48 -6.95 -14.11
CA GLY A 100 4.22 -8.24 -13.47
C GLY A 100 4.73 -8.36 -12.05
N THR A 101 5.31 -7.29 -11.50
CA THR A 101 5.79 -7.29 -10.12
C THR A 101 4.87 -6.43 -9.26
N LYS A 102 5.05 -6.52 -7.96
CA LYS A 102 4.23 -5.74 -7.04
C LYS A 102 4.39 -4.24 -7.27
N ILE A 103 5.63 -3.79 -7.45
CA ILE A 103 5.86 -2.37 -7.71
C ILE A 103 5.37 -2.00 -9.10
N GLY A 104 5.42 -2.92 -10.05
CA GLY A 104 4.88 -2.69 -11.38
C GLY A 104 3.39 -2.47 -11.35
N ALA A 105 2.67 -3.16 -10.46
CA ALA A 105 1.23 -3.02 -10.36
C ALA A 105 0.83 -1.61 -9.94
N ILE A 106 1.52 -1.01 -8.98
CA ILE A 106 1.18 0.36 -8.59
C ILE A 106 1.67 1.37 -9.62
N THR A 107 2.73 1.04 -10.35
CA THR A 107 3.20 1.92 -11.42
C THR A 107 2.13 2.05 -12.49
N GLU A 108 1.47 0.96 -12.83
CA GLU A 108 0.41 0.99 -13.83
C GLU A 108 -0.78 1.80 -13.39
N LEU A 109 -1.02 1.93 -12.09
CA LEU A 109 -2.11 2.76 -11.63
C LEU A 109 -1.87 4.24 -11.92
N ILE A 110 -0.60 4.65 -11.95
CA ILE A 110 -0.26 6.03 -12.21
C ILE A 110 -0.07 6.30 -13.69
N HIS A 111 0.67 5.44 -14.37
CA HIS A 111 1.07 5.68 -15.75
C HIS A 111 0.26 4.93 -16.80
N GLY A 112 -0.61 3.99 -16.39
CA GLY A 112 -1.41 3.20 -17.32
C GLY A 112 -0.70 1.91 -17.71
N GLU A 113 -1.48 0.96 -18.21
CA GLU A 113 -0.92 -0.35 -18.54
C GLU A 113 0.05 -0.29 -19.70
N ASP A 114 -0.02 0.75 -20.53
CA ASP A 114 0.86 0.85 -21.69
C ASP A 114 2.21 1.46 -21.34
N CYS A 115 2.45 1.81 -20.09
CA CYS A 115 3.69 2.50 -19.73
C CYS A 115 4.94 1.67 -20.04
N TRP A 116 4.80 0.36 -20.14
CA TRP A 116 5.95 -0.49 -20.37
C TRP A 116 6.47 -0.44 -21.80
N ASP A 117 5.71 0.21 -22.69
CA ASP A 117 6.16 0.39 -24.07
C ASP A 117 7.21 1.50 -24.16
N ASP A 118 7.37 2.29 -23.13
CA ASP A 118 8.38 3.34 -23.12
C ASP A 118 9.72 2.77 -22.70
N ASP A 119 10.81 3.41 -23.13
CA ASP A 119 12.12 2.92 -22.80
C ASP A 119 12.42 2.99 -21.32
N GLU A 120 11.85 3.92 -20.62
CA GLU A 120 12.12 4.08 -19.21
C GLU A 120 10.85 4.45 -18.46
N VAL A 121 10.53 3.75 -17.39
CA VAL A 121 9.38 4.05 -16.56
C VAL A 121 9.88 4.47 -15.20
N VAL A 122 9.63 5.72 -14.84
CA VAL A 122 10.06 6.26 -13.55
C VAL A 122 8.88 6.39 -12.64
N LEU A 123 8.99 5.87 -11.42
CA LEU A 123 7.95 5.97 -10.42
C LEU A 123 8.43 6.92 -9.33
N ASP A 124 7.77 8.06 -9.21
CA ASP A 124 8.10 9.04 -8.18
C ASP A 124 7.26 8.72 -6.95
N PRO A 125 7.88 8.49 -5.80
CA PRO A 125 7.09 8.20 -4.59
C PRO A 125 6.05 9.27 -4.27
N ASP A 126 6.32 10.52 -4.60
CA ASP A 126 5.37 11.59 -4.30
C ASP A 126 4.08 11.42 -5.10
N ASP A 127 4.13 10.77 -6.25
CA ASP A 127 2.92 10.55 -7.04
C ASP A 127 2.04 9.47 -6.45
N LEU A 128 2.56 8.69 -5.52
CA LEU A 128 1.78 7.64 -4.89
C LEU A 128 0.93 8.15 -3.74
N VAL A 129 1.32 9.24 -3.13
CA VAL A 129 0.61 9.75 -1.95
C VAL A 129 -0.79 10.19 -2.36
N GLY A 130 -1.80 9.66 -1.69
CA GLY A 130 -3.19 9.98 -1.99
C GLY A 130 -3.83 9.05 -3.00
N LEU A 131 -3.05 8.16 -3.62
CA LEU A 131 -3.59 7.23 -4.61
C LEU A 131 -4.47 6.19 -3.92
N SER A 132 -5.62 5.92 -4.50
CA SER A 132 -6.52 4.88 -4.00
C SER A 132 -6.77 3.86 -5.09
N PHE A 133 -6.98 2.62 -4.68
CA PHE A 133 -7.17 1.55 -5.66
C PHE A 133 -7.89 0.35 -5.02
N TYR A 134 -8.41 -0.55 -5.85
CA TYR A 134 -8.98 -1.79 -5.38
C TYR A 134 -7.91 -2.86 -5.27
N CYS A 135 -8.01 -3.70 -4.26
CA CYS A 135 -7.17 -4.88 -4.18
C CYS A 135 -7.74 -5.86 -3.15
N ASN A 136 -7.21 -7.06 -3.14
CA ASN A 136 -7.51 -8.01 -2.09
C ASN A 136 -6.41 -7.89 -1.03
N LEU A 137 -6.79 -8.00 0.24
CA LEU A 137 -5.85 -7.99 1.35
C LEU A 137 -5.73 -9.40 1.88
N VAL A 138 -4.51 -9.83 2.12
CA VAL A 138 -4.24 -11.18 2.60
C VAL A 138 -3.26 -11.11 3.76
N PRO A 139 -3.22 -12.16 4.59
CA PRO A 139 -2.27 -12.17 5.71
C PRO A 139 -0.84 -12.21 5.20
N LYS A 140 0.04 -11.49 5.90
CA LYS A 140 1.45 -11.50 5.60
C LYS A 140 2.13 -12.47 6.55
N THR A 141 2.93 -13.39 6.01
CA THR A 141 3.66 -14.34 6.85
C THR A 141 5.12 -13.91 6.95
N GLU A 142 5.80 -14.42 7.98
CA GLU A 142 7.21 -14.11 8.15
C GLU A 142 8.01 -14.77 7.03
N PHE A 143 9.16 -14.21 6.73
CA PHE A 143 9.99 -14.73 5.64
C PHE A 143 10.46 -16.14 5.99
N GLY A 144 10.17 -17.08 5.11
CA GLY A 144 10.60 -18.46 5.31
C GLY A 144 9.80 -19.22 6.36
N GLY A 145 8.72 -18.65 6.89
CA GLY A 145 7.92 -19.29 7.91
C GLY A 145 6.44 -19.27 7.59
N THR A 146 5.62 -19.74 8.55
CA THR A 146 4.18 -19.77 8.38
C THR A 146 3.45 -18.85 9.36
N LYS A 147 4.18 -18.21 10.26
CA LYS A 147 3.56 -17.34 11.25
C LYS A 147 3.03 -16.08 10.57
N VAL A 148 1.78 -15.72 10.86
CA VAL A 148 1.19 -14.51 10.30
C VAL A 148 1.66 -13.31 11.12
N ILE A 149 2.20 -12.31 10.44
CA ILE A 149 2.76 -11.13 11.11
C ILE A 149 2.14 -9.81 10.67
N GLY A 150 1.16 -9.82 9.80
CA GLY A 150 0.52 -8.58 9.37
C GLY A 150 -0.36 -8.77 8.15
N THR A 151 -0.50 -7.70 7.38
CA THR A 151 -1.34 -7.65 6.19
C THR A 151 -0.49 -7.27 4.99
N ARG A 152 -0.82 -7.81 3.83
CA ARG A 152 -0.21 -7.36 2.58
C ARG A 152 -1.26 -7.32 1.49
N ILE A 153 -1.00 -6.55 0.47
CA ILE A 153 -1.89 -6.55 -0.68
C ILE A 153 -1.51 -7.73 -1.58
N ASP A 154 -2.52 -8.26 -2.26
CA ASP A 154 -2.29 -9.26 -3.28
C ASP A 154 -2.09 -8.46 -4.56
N HIS A 155 -0.85 -8.34 -5.03
CA HIS A 155 -0.56 -7.42 -6.13
C HIS A 155 -1.22 -7.82 -7.45
N ASP A 156 -1.58 -9.08 -7.61
CA ASP A 156 -2.27 -9.49 -8.82
C ASP A 156 -3.72 -9.01 -8.84
N SER A 157 -4.24 -8.55 -7.70
CA SER A 157 -5.61 -8.07 -7.60
C SER A 157 -5.74 -6.55 -7.66
N VAL A 158 -4.63 -5.83 -7.83
CA VAL A 158 -4.65 -4.37 -7.83
C VAL A 158 -5.36 -3.87 -9.09
N GLU A 159 -6.35 -3.01 -8.92
CA GLU A 159 -7.11 -2.43 -10.03
C GLU A 159 -7.44 -0.98 -9.73
N PRO A 160 -7.50 -0.14 -10.75
CA PRO A 160 -7.82 1.26 -10.53
C PRO A 160 -9.29 1.41 -10.14
N LEU A 161 -9.58 2.48 -9.42
CA LEU A 161 -10.96 2.80 -9.11
C LEU A 161 -11.65 3.37 -10.36
N PRO A 162 -12.94 3.16 -10.49
CA PRO A 162 -13.67 3.76 -11.59
C PRO A 162 -13.66 5.26 -11.40
N GLU A 163 -13.60 5.99 -12.50
CA GLU A 163 -13.52 7.42 -12.36
C GLU A 163 -14.73 8.15 -12.74
N GLU A 164 -15.74 7.52 -13.19
CA GLU A 164 -16.84 8.29 -13.64
C GLU A 164 -17.58 9.03 -12.61
N GLU A 165 -17.35 8.78 -11.42
CA GLU A 165 -18.16 9.42 -10.47
C GLU A 165 -18.37 10.83 -10.65
N GLU A 166 -17.41 11.53 -10.95
CA GLU A 166 -17.64 12.88 -10.97
C GLU A 166 -18.30 13.32 -12.10
N PRO A 167 -18.08 12.86 -13.14
CA PRO A 167 -18.61 13.44 -14.27
C PRO A 167 -19.92 13.92 -14.14
N GLU A 168 -20.32 13.61 -13.46
CA GLU A 168 -21.27 13.92 -13.30
C GLU A 168 -22.00 14.58 -13.90
N ILE A 169 -21.79 14.58 -14.38
CA ILE A 169 -22.94 14.51 -14.41
C ILE A 169 -23.72 15.64 -14.23
N GLU A 170 -23.44 16.43 -13.40
CA GLU A 170 -24.23 17.57 -13.21
C GLU A 170 -24.20 18.41 -14.41
N ALA A 171 -23.19 18.37 -15.12
CA ALA A 171 -23.10 19.20 -16.27
C ALA A 171 -24.30 19.15 -17.15
N PRO A 172 -24.82 18.04 -17.46
CA PRO A 172 -25.96 18.01 -18.35
C PRO A 172 -27.16 18.69 -17.76
N ASP A 173 -27.29 18.67 -16.50
CA ASP A 173 -28.45 19.25 -15.90
C ASP A 173 -28.51 20.74 -16.09
N PHE A 174 -27.39 21.40 -15.99
CA PHE A 174 -27.39 22.81 -16.14
C PHE A 174 -27.78 23.21 -17.54
N SER A 175 -27.35 22.48 -18.51
CA SER A 175 -27.63 22.86 -19.82
C SER A 175 -29.12 22.74 -20.11
N LYS A 176 -29.83 21.89 -19.40
CA LYS A 176 -31.21 21.77 -19.68
C LYS A 176 -32.02 22.87 -19.09
N ILE A 177 -31.66 23.37 -18.00
CA ILE A 177 -32.44 24.38 -17.35
C ILE A 177 -32.77 25.57 -18.20
N PRO A 178 -31.84 26.16 -18.82
CA PRO A 178 -32.12 27.38 -19.53
C PRO A 178 -33.17 27.25 -20.58
N GLU A 179 -33.28 26.15 -21.17
CA GLU A 179 -34.19 26.10 -22.20
C GLU A 179 -35.54 26.20 -21.77
N GLU A 180 -35.85 25.80 -20.65
CA GLU A 180 -37.18 25.90 -20.28
C GLU A 180 -37.55 27.25 -20.10
N ALA A 181 -36.72 28.06 -19.71
CA ALA A 181 -37.06 29.45 -19.53
C ALA A 181 -37.41 30.06 -20.86
#